data_800d16f3cbf63f33cb012ea3beb5418d
#
_entry.id   800d16f3cbf63f33cb012ea3beb5418d
#
_cell.length_a   1.000
_cell.length_b   1.000
_cell.length_c   1.000
_cell.angle_alpha   90.00
_cell.angle_beta   90.00
_cell.angle_gamma   90.00
#
_symmetry.space_group_name_H-M   'P 1'
#
loop_
_entity.id
_entity.type
_entity.pdbx_description
1 polymer ?
#
loop_
_entity_poly.entity_id
_entity_poly.type
_entity_poly.pdbx_seq_one_letter_code
_entity_poly.pdbx_strand_id
1 'polypeptide(L)'
;RTGDELKEVFAGMKALGRRYLDEALEGRNIGFSNLHQLITDIHEGQKKALPCGAGLKMLAVDHKGELNLCHRFTGSSLPTFGNVHEGVKQAELNEFLSQRLDRTDTGCASCHIRNLCSGGCYHESYARYGDPAHPTYHYCELMRDWVDFGIEVYSRIMASNPSFIDRHITPRKAH
;
A
#
# COMPACT_ATOMS: atom_id res chain seq x y z
N ARG A 1 -17.32 -0.05 4.51
CA ARG A 1 -17.53 -1.50 4.34
C ARG A 1 -17.58 -2.17 5.70
N THR A 2 -18.42 -3.17 5.86
CA THR A 2 -18.49 -4.03 7.05
C THR A 2 -17.28 -4.98 7.10
N GLY A 3 -17.03 -5.59 8.26
CA GLY A 3 -15.95 -6.57 8.39
C GLY A 3 -16.14 -7.79 7.47
N ASP A 4 -17.39 -8.20 7.24
CA ASP A 4 -17.71 -9.37 6.40
C ASP A 4 -17.52 -9.05 4.91
N GLU A 5 -17.93 -7.87 4.44
CA GLU A 5 -17.63 -7.43 3.05
C GLU A 5 -16.13 -7.39 2.76
N LEU A 6 -15.32 -6.99 3.75
CA LEU A 6 -13.86 -7.00 3.60
C LEU A 6 -13.32 -8.43 3.51
N LYS A 7 -13.83 -9.37 4.33
CA LYS A 7 -13.44 -10.78 4.26
C LYS A 7 -13.76 -11.39 2.89
N GLU A 8 -14.93 -11.09 2.32
CA GLU A 8 -15.31 -11.54 0.97
C GLU A 8 -14.36 -11.01 -0.10
N VAL A 9 -14.00 -9.71 -0.02
CA VAL A 9 -13.03 -9.10 -0.95
C VAL A 9 -11.68 -9.81 -0.86
N PHE A 10 -11.14 -10.04 0.33
CA PHE A 10 -9.86 -10.73 0.51
C PHE A 10 -9.92 -12.21 0.08
N ALA A 11 -11.04 -12.89 0.32
CA ALA A 11 -11.25 -14.25 -0.18
C ALA A 11 -11.23 -14.30 -1.71
N GLY A 12 -11.91 -13.36 -2.38
CA GLY A 12 -11.87 -13.19 -3.83
C GLY A 12 -10.47 -12.89 -4.37
N MET A 13 -9.73 -12.01 -3.70
CA MET A 13 -8.34 -11.72 -4.04
C MET A 13 -7.46 -12.96 -3.94
N LYS A 14 -7.61 -13.78 -2.89
CA LYS A 14 -6.87 -15.03 -2.75
C LYS A 14 -7.25 -16.07 -3.80
N ALA A 15 -8.54 -16.17 -4.18
CA ALA A 15 -8.97 -17.05 -5.26
C ALA A 15 -8.30 -16.65 -6.59
N LEU A 16 -8.27 -15.36 -6.92
CA LEU A 16 -7.56 -14.86 -8.09
C LEU A 16 -6.04 -15.07 -7.96
N GLY A 17 -5.50 -14.94 -6.75
CA GLY A 17 -4.09 -15.18 -6.46
C GLY A 17 -3.67 -16.64 -6.66
N ARG A 18 -4.54 -17.59 -6.34
CA ARG A 18 -4.29 -19.03 -6.66
C ARG A 18 -4.22 -19.26 -8.17
N ARG A 19 -5.14 -18.66 -8.93
CA ARG A 19 -5.08 -18.70 -10.39
C ARG A 19 -3.82 -18.04 -10.92
N TYR A 20 -3.40 -16.90 -10.36
CA TYR A 20 -2.13 -16.28 -10.72
C TYR A 20 -0.95 -17.23 -10.49
N LEU A 21 -0.92 -17.96 -9.38
CA LEU A 21 0.11 -18.94 -9.09
C LEU A 21 0.12 -20.06 -10.15
N ASP A 22 -1.03 -20.67 -10.44
CA ASP A 22 -1.12 -21.75 -11.42
C ASP A 22 -0.58 -21.31 -12.79
N GLU A 23 -0.95 -20.13 -13.25
CA GLU A 23 -0.45 -19.55 -14.50
C GLU A 23 1.04 -19.20 -14.44
N ALA A 24 1.51 -18.68 -13.30
CA ALA A 24 2.93 -18.37 -13.10
C ALA A 24 3.82 -19.61 -13.11
N LEU A 25 3.35 -20.73 -12.57
CA LEU A 25 4.06 -22.02 -12.62
C LEU A 25 4.23 -22.51 -14.07
N GLU A 26 3.30 -22.16 -14.97
CA GLU A 26 3.39 -22.41 -16.41
C GLU A 26 4.10 -21.29 -17.20
N GLY A 27 4.60 -20.27 -16.48
CA GLY A 27 5.36 -19.16 -17.07
C GLY A 27 4.52 -18.03 -17.66
N ARG A 28 3.22 -17.98 -17.39
CA ARG A 28 2.31 -16.93 -17.86
C ARG A 28 1.97 -15.93 -16.77
N ASN A 29 2.02 -14.64 -17.09
CA ASN A 29 1.61 -13.55 -16.19
C ASN A 29 0.23 -13.04 -16.60
N ILE A 30 -0.77 -13.23 -15.74
CA ILE A 30 -2.16 -12.79 -15.97
C ILE A 30 -2.46 -11.36 -15.50
N GLY A 31 -1.45 -10.61 -15.08
CA GLY A 31 -1.59 -9.18 -14.79
C GLY A 31 -2.34 -8.84 -13.49
N PHE A 32 -2.44 -9.74 -12.51
CA PHE A 32 -3.03 -9.42 -11.21
C PHE A 32 -2.10 -8.51 -10.38
N SER A 33 -2.23 -7.20 -10.58
CA SER A 33 -1.31 -6.17 -10.10
C SER A 33 -1.12 -6.17 -8.57
N ASN A 34 -2.16 -6.43 -7.78
CA ASN A 34 -2.08 -6.43 -6.33
C ASN A 34 -1.11 -7.52 -5.80
N LEU A 35 -1.20 -8.72 -6.35
CA LEU A 35 -0.31 -9.82 -5.97
C LEU A 35 1.06 -9.65 -6.62
N HIS A 36 1.11 -9.25 -7.88
CA HIS A 36 2.35 -9.00 -8.61
C HIS A 36 3.23 -7.97 -7.91
N GLN A 37 2.63 -6.86 -7.44
CA GLN A 37 3.34 -5.84 -6.66
C GLN A 37 3.84 -6.38 -5.32
N LEU A 38 3.04 -7.18 -4.61
CA LEU A 38 3.45 -7.81 -3.36
C LEU A 38 4.63 -8.76 -3.57
N ILE A 39 4.59 -9.60 -4.60
CA ILE A 39 5.70 -10.50 -4.97
C ILE A 39 6.95 -9.69 -5.32
N THR A 40 6.79 -8.57 -6.04
CA THR A 40 7.92 -7.66 -6.35
C THR A 40 8.52 -7.08 -5.06
N ASP A 41 7.70 -6.58 -4.14
CA ASP A 41 8.16 -6.04 -2.86
C ASP A 41 8.91 -7.10 -2.02
N ILE A 42 8.43 -8.34 -2.02
CA ILE A 42 9.07 -9.48 -1.35
C ILE A 42 10.43 -9.81 -2.02
N HIS A 43 10.45 -9.93 -3.34
CA HIS A 43 11.64 -10.27 -4.11
C HIS A 43 12.77 -9.25 -3.95
N GLU A 44 12.42 -7.96 -3.99
CA GLU A 44 13.38 -6.87 -3.84
C GLU A 44 13.81 -6.63 -2.38
N GLY A 45 13.13 -7.22 -1.40
CA GLY A 45 13.35 -6.94 0.02
C GLY A 45 13.03 -5.49 0.41
N GLN A 46 12.18 -4.81 -0.37
CA GLN A 46 11.84 -3.40 -0.16
C GLN A 46 11.00 -3.20 1.10
N LYS A 47 11.38 -2.18 1.89
CA LYS A 47 10.58 -1.74 3.03
C LYS A 47 9.53 -0.74 2.55
N LYS A 48 8.26 -1.11 2.68
CA LYS A 48 7.14 -0.23 2.35
C LYS A 48 6.87 0.76 3.49
N ALA A 49 7.50 1.91 3.42
CA ALA A 49 7.37 2.94 4.45
C ALA A 49 6.01 3.65 4.40
N LEU A 50 5.56 4.06 3.22
CA LEU A 50 4.32 4.82 3.00
C LEU A 50 3.32 4.02 2.15
N PRO A 51 1.99 4.25 2.32
CA PRO A 51 0.96 3.45 1.65
C PRO A 51 0.89 3.67 0.13
N CYS A 52 1.20 4.89 -0.30
CA CYS A 52 1.12 5.30 -1.70
C CYS A 52 1.97 6.55 -1.94
N GLY A 53 1.90 7.12 -3.16
CA GLY A 53 2.62 8.34 -3.51
C GLY A 53 2.04 9.65 -2.98
N ALA A 54 0.91 9.62 -2.26
CA ALA A 54 0.28 10.83 -1.74
C ALA A 54 1.22 11.57 -0.76
N GLY A 55 1.40 12.86 -0.99
CA GLY A 55 2.32 13.71 -0.24
C GLY A 55 3.79 13.58 -0.61
N LEU A 56 4.21 12.50 -1.30
CA LEU A 56 5.61 12.29 -1.69
C LEU A 56 5.83 12.46 -3.20
N LYS A 57 4.97 11.84 -4.02
CA LYS A 57 5.07 11.83 -5.48
C LYS A 57 3.90 12.54 -6.16
N MET A 58 2.83 12.83 -5.43
CA MET A 58 1.65 13.49 -5.95
C MET A 58 0.90 14.25 -4.86
N LEU A 59 0.27 15.35 -5.25
CA LEU A 59 -0.78 16.06 -4.53
C LEU A 59 -1.98 16.21 -5.48
N ALA A 60 -3.17 16.41 -4.95
CA ALA A 60 -4.34 16.72 -5.76
C ALA A 60 -4.66 18.20 -5.70
N VAL A 61 -4.92 18.82 -6.86
CA VAL A 61 -5.37 20.19 -6.96
C VAL A 61 -6.89 20.20 -7.04
N ASP A 62 -7.56 20.98 -6.21
CA ASP A 62 -9.01 21.17 -6.29
C ASP A 62 -9.39 22.37 -7.17
N HIS A 63 -10.69 22.64 -7.30
CA HIS A 63 -11.24 23.72 -8.14
C HIS A 63 -10.88 25.14 -7.65
N LYS A 64 -10.38 25.27 -6.41
CA LYS A 64 -9.89 26.53 -5.83
C LYS A 64 -8.39 26.70 -5.98
N GLY A 65 -7.72 25.70 -6.55
CA GLY A 65 -6.27 25.66 -6.66
C GLY A 65 -5.56 25.19 -5.39
N GLU A 66 -6.27 24.67 -4.39
CA GLU A 66 -5.70 24.19 -3.14
C GLU A 66 -5.04 22.83 -3.34
N LEU A 67 -3.90 22.62 -2.69
CA LEU A 67 -3.12 21.39 -2.75
C LEU A 67 -3.52 20.43 -1.64
N ASN A 68 -4.30 19.42 -1.98
CA ASN A 68 -4.77 18.38 -1.08
C ASN A 68 -3.83 17.18 -1.09
N LEU A 69 -3.74 16.43 0.00
CA LEU A 69 -2.88 15.24 0.14
C LEU A 69 -3.09 14.23 -1.01
N CYS A 70 -4.34 13.95 -1.36
CA CYS A 70 -4.71 13.21 -2.57
C CYS A 70 -6.16 13.56 -2.98
N HIS A 71 -6.61 13.07 -4.13
CA HIS A 71 -7.96 13.32 -4.66
C HIS A 71 -9.10 12.99 -3.69
N ARG A 72 -8.91 12.04 -2.77
CA ARG A 72 -9.93 11.67 -1.77
C ARG A 72 -10.10 12.71 -0.65
N PHE A 73 -9.18 13.65 -0.51
CA PHE A 73 -9.24 14.72 0.47
C PHE A 73 -9.79 16.02 -0.07
N THR A 74 -10.03 16.13 -1.39
CA THR A 74 -10.65 17.32 -1.97
C THR A 74 -12.03 17.54 -1.35
N GLY A 75 -12.23 18.74 -0.78
CA GLY A 75 -13.46 19.09 -0.06
C GLY A 75 -13.59 18.49 1.35
N SER A 76 -12.56 17.82 1.87
CA SER A 76 -12.52 17.37 3.27
C SER A 76 -12.12 18.51 4.20
N SER A 77 -12.22 18.27 5.53
CA SER A 77 -11.72 19.20 6.56
C SER A 77 -10.23 19.05 6.86
N LEU A 78 -9.52 18.15 6.18
CA LEU A 78 -8.07 18.07 6.32
C LEU A 78 -7.43 19.36 5.78
N PRO A 79 -6.49 20.00 6.51
CA PRO A 79 -5.78 21.17 6.01
C PRO A 79 -5.06 20.89 4.68
N THR A 80 -5.05 21.87 3.80
CA THR A 80 -4.34 21.80 2.52
C THR A 80 -2.85 22.08 2.70
N PHE A 81 -2.04 21.50 1.82
CA PHE A 81 -0.59 21.64 1.84
C PHE A 81 -0.07 22.72 0.87
N GLY A 82 -0.82 23.81 0.75
CA GLY A 82 -0.51 24.94 -0.11
C GLY A 82 -1.52 25.15 -1.23
N ASN A 83 -1.16 25.95 -2.21
CA ASN A 83 -1.99 26.22 -3.40
C ASN A 83 -1.12 26.41 -4.65
N VAL A 84 -1.76 26.45 -5.83
CA VAL A 84 -1.05 26.53 -7.12
C VAL A 84 -0.31 27.84 -7.36
N HIS A 85 -0.60 28.91 -6.57
CA HIS A 85 0.03 30.22 -6.71
C HIS A 85 1.22 30.38 -5.76
N GLU A 86 1.10 29.85 -4.55
CA GLU A 86 2.12 29.97 -3.49
C GLU A 86 3.06 28.77 -3.41
N GLY A 87 2.63 27.65 -4.02
CA GLY A 87 3.37 26.41 -4.01
C GLY A 87 3.04 25.51 -2.82
N VAL A 88 3.90 24.51 -2.60
CA VAL A 88 3.72 23.49 -1.56
C VAL A 88 4.25 24.01 -0.22
N LYS A 89 3.48 23.88 0.83
CA LYS A 89 3.89 24.08 2.23
C LYS A 89 4.74 22.88 2.69
N GLN A 90 5.99 22.88 2.24
CA GLN A 90 6.87 21.71 2.36
C GLN A 90 7.14 21.29 3.80
N ALA A 91 7.25 22.24 4.73
CA ALA A 91 7.50 21.97 6.14
C ALA A 91 6.32 21.19 6.77
N GLU A 92 5.10 21.65 6.55
CA GLU A 92 3.87 21.02 7.05
C GLU A 92 3.67 19.61 6.44
N LEU A 93 3.97 19.47 5.14
CA LEU A 93 3.89 18.20 4.45
C LEU A 93 4.93 17.19 4.99
N ASN A 94 6.15 17.65 5.23
CA ASN A 94 7.21 16.80 5.79
C ASN A 94 6.87 16.36 7.23
N GLU A 95 6.32 17.26 8.04
CA GLU A 95 5.86 16.93 9.39
C GLU A 95 4.76 15.86 9.35
N PHE A 96 3.77 16.05 8.49
CA PHE A 96 2.71 15.05 8.29
C PHE A 96 3.27 13.68 7.89
N LEU A 97 4.20 13.63 6.92
CA LEU A 97 4.82 12.39 6.48
C LEU A 97 5.65 11.75 7.60
N SER A 98 6.34 12.53 8.43
CA SER A 98 7.10 12.06 9.57
C SER A 98 6.20 11.41 10.63
N GLN A 99 5.05 12.01 10.93
CA GLN A 99 4.06 11.43 11.84
C GLN A 99 3.54 10.08 11.33
N ARG A 100 3.36 9.94 10.03
CA ARG A 100 2.94 8.66 9.43
C ARG A 100 4.05 7.60 9.46
N LEU A 101 5.30 8.01 9.38
CA LEU A 101 6.47 7.11 9.47
C LEU A 101 6.74 6.66 10.89
N ASP A 102 6.43 7.50 11.88
CA ASP A 102 6.52 7.14 13.29
C ASP A 102 5.42 6.15 13.66
N ARG A 103 5.84 4.96 14.05
CA ARG A 103 4.97 3.86 14.46
C ARG A 103 5.34 3.31 15.83
N THR A 104 6.06 4.10 16.61
CA THR A 104 6.63 3.67 17.89
C THR A 104 5.54 3.26 18.87
N ASP A 105 4.49 4.06 19.00
CA ASP A 105 3.37 3.83 19.91
C ASP A 105 2.22 3.01 19.31
N THR A 106 2.44 2.43 18.13
CA THR A 106 1.50 1.55 17.47
C THR A 106 1.97 0.11 17.56
N GLY A 107 1.11 -0.88 17.60
CA GLY A 107 1.49 -2.29 17.53
C GLY A 107 2.21 -2.69 16.22
N CYS A 108 2.44 -1.74 15.30
CA CYS A 108 3.10 -1.98 14.02
C CYS A 108 4.58 -2.30 14.15
N ALA A 109 5.26 -1.78 15.16
CA ALA A 109 6.71 -2.00 15.36
C ALA A 109 7.07 -3.47 15.58
N SER A 110 6.21 -4.24 16.27
CA SER A 110 6.36 -5.68 16.52
C SER A 110 5.66 -6.58 15.48
N CYS A 111 4.96 -6.01 14.50
CA CYS A 111 4.21 -6.77 13.51
C CYS A 111 5.14 -7.47 12.52
N HIS A 112 4.92 -8.79 12.27
CA HIS A 112 5.77 -9.58 11.37
C HIS A 112 5.75 -9.08 9.92
N ILE A 113 4.64 -8.47 9.45
CA ILE A 113 4.54 -7.90 8.09
C ILE A 113 4.96 -6.42 8.01
N ARG A 114 5.55 -5.84 9.06
CA ARG A 114 5.85 -4.39 9.14
C ARG A 114 6.63 -3.82 7.96
N ASN A 115 7.45 -4.63 7.33
CA ASN A 115 8.25 -4.22 6.17
C ASN A 115 7.45 -4.22 4.85
N LEU A 116 6.34 -4.95 4.78
CA LEU A 116 5.47 -5.07 3.61
C LEU A 116 4.13 -4.32 3.79
N CYS A 117 3.86 -3.80 4.99
CA CYS A 117 2.66 -3.05 5.32
C CYS A 117 2.99 -1.64 5.78
N SER A 118 2.41 -0.66 5.11
CA SER A 118 2.57 0.77 5.41
C SER A 118 1.50 1.34 6.35
N GLY A 119 0.67 0.49 6.98
CA GLY A 119 -0.39 0.91 7.90
C GLY A 119 -1.69 1.35 7.21
N GLY A 120 -1.86 1.11 5.91
CA GLY A 120 -3.10 1.37 5.18
C GLY A 120 -3.26 2.78 4.60
N CYS A 121 -4.43 3.06 4.06
CA CYS A 121 -4.71 4.30 3.33
C CYS A 121 -4.92 5.49 4.27
N TYR A 122 -4.31 6.64 3.99
CA TYR A 122 -4.51 7.89 4.73
C TYR A 122 -5.99 8.28 4.86
N HIS A 123 -6.75 8.17 3.77
CA HIS A 123 -8.16 8.54 3.78
C HIS A 123 -9.01 7.56 4.58
N GLU A 124 -8.73 6.27 4.56
CA GLU A 124 -9.42 5.29 5.40
C GLU A 124 -9.15 5.53 6.89
N SER A 125 -7.92 5.91 7.22
CA SER A 125 -7.53 6.31 8.58
C SER A 125 -8.31 7.54 9.01
N TYR A 126 -8.29 8.59 8.18
CA TYR A 126 -9.00 9.84 8.44
C TYR A 126 -10.51 9.64 8.60
N ALA A 127 -11.14 8.91 7.68
CA ALA A 127 -12.57 8.66 7.71
C ALA A 127 -13.03 7.90 8.97
N ARG A 128 -12.16 7.06 9.53
CA ARG A 128 -12.51 6.22 10.69
C ARG A 128 -12.05 6.82 12.02
N TYR A 129 -10.90 7.46 12.05
CA TYR A 129 -10.24 7.90 13.29
C TYR A 129 -10.10 9.43 13.40
N GLY A 130 -10.46 10.17 12.34
CA GLY A 130 -10.23 11.62 12.28
C GLY A 130 -8.75 12.00 12.09
N ASP A 131 -7.85 11.01 12.00
CA ASP A 131 -6.42 11.19 11.88
C ASP A 131 -5.87 10.40 10.68
N PRO A 132 -5.37 11.07 9.64
CA PRO A 132 -4.83 10.39 8.45
C PRO A 132 -3.48 9.70 8.74
N ALA A 133 -2.75 10.09 9.79
CA ALA A 133 -1.50 9.44 10.17
C ALA A 133 -1.71 8.12 10.92
N HIS A 134 -2.89 7.91 11.52
CA HIS A 134 -3.21 6.71 12.27
C HIS A 134 -3.22 5.44 11.39
N PRO A 135 -2.67 4.29 11.84
CA PRO A 135 -2.78 3.03 11.11
C PRO A 135 -4.23 2.52 11.03
N THR A 136 -4.58 1.87 9.91
CA THR A 136 -5.94 1.31 9.72
C THR A 136 -6.07 -0.08 10.34
N TYR A 137 -6.24 -0.16 11.65
CA TYR A 137 -6.26 -1.43 12.38
C TYR A 137 -7.40 -2.39 12.02
N HIS A 138 -8.50 -1.87 11.52
CA HIS A 138 -9.71 -2.66 11.30
C HIS A 138 -9.59 -3.77 10.24
N TYR A 139 -8.49 -3.83 9.48
CA TYR A 139 -8.20 -4.92 8.56
C TYR A 139 -6.79 -5.50 8.71
N CYS A 140 -6.15 -5.30 9.86
CA CYS A 140 -4.80 -5.81 10.11
C CYS A 140 -4.68 -7.33 9.95
N GLU A 141 -5.68 -8.09 10.43
CA GLU A 141 -5.69 -9.55 10.30
C GLU A 141 -5.76 -9.97 8.83
N LEU A 142 -6.65 -9.34 8.05
CA LEU A 142 -6.77 -9.60 6.62
C LEU A 142 -5.51 -9.24 5.84
N MET A 143 -4.82 -8.15 6.25
CA MET A 143 -3.55 -7.77 5.63
C MET A 143 -2.41 -8.73 5.97
N ARG A 144 -2.34 -9.22 7.21
CA ARG A 144 -1.36 -10.27 7.58
C ARG A 144 -1.58 -11.51 6.74
N ASP A 145 -2.82 -11.99 6.69
CA ASP A 145 -3.23 -13.14 5.91
C ASP A 145 -2.96 -12.97 4.39
N TRP A 146 -3.12 -11.76 3.87
CA TRP A 146 -2.78 -11.43 2.47
C TRP A 146 -1.28 -11.46 2.21
N VAL A 147 -0.47 -10.90 3.10
CA VAL A 147 0.99 -10.90 2.96
C VAL A 147 1.56 -12.31 3.12
N ASP A 148 1.06 -13.09 4.10
CA ASP A 148 1.46 -14.48 4.30
C ASP A 148 1.14 -15.33 3.08
N PHE A 149 -0.05 -15.14 2.47
CA PHE A 149 -0.40 -15.74 1.19
C PHE A 149 0.55 -15.33 0.05
N GLY A 150 0.94 -14.05 -0.02
CA GLY A 150 1.90 -13.55 -1.02
C GLY A 150 3.28 -14.20 -0.85
N ILE A 151 3.74 -14.40 0.38
CA ILE A 151 5.00 -15.10 0.69
C ILE A 151 4.91 -16.57 0.24
N GLU A 152 3.78 -17.24 0.51
CA GLU A 152 3.54 -18.61 0.04
C GLU A 152 3.64 -18.70 -1.48
N VAL A 153 2.90 -17.82 -2.19
CA VAL A 153 2.91 -17.78 -3.67
C VAL A 153 4.31 -17.54 -4.22
N TYR A 154 5.03 -16.56 -3.66
CA TYR A 154 6.41 -16.29 -4.05
C TYR A 154 7.32 -17.50 -3.86
N SER A 155 7.25 -18.14 -2.70
CA SER A 155 8.07 -19.32 -2.37
C SER A 155 7.80 -20.49 -3.32
N ARG A 156 6.54 -20.72 -3.69
CA ARG A 156 6.16 -21.76 -4.64
C ARG A 156 6.64 -21.47 -6.06
N ILE A 157 6.57 -20.22 -6.51
CA ILE A 157 7.12 -19.82 -7.80
C ILE A 157 8.64 -20.02 -7.81
N MET A 158 9.35 -19.57 -6.78
CA MET A 158 10.80 -19.72 -6.67
C MET A 158 11.25 -21.18 -6.64
N ALA A 159 10.47 -22.05 -6.00
CA ALA A 159 10.78 -23.48 -5.92
C ALA A 159 10.52 -24.24 -7.25
N SER A 160 9.52 -23.83 -8.04
CA SER A 160 9.05 -24.61 -9.19
C SER A 160 9.34 -23.95 -10.55
N ASN A 161 9.33 -22.61 -10.62
CA ASN A 161 9.60 -21.86 -11.86
C ASN A 161 10.26 -20.51 -11.56
N PRO A 162 11.50 -20.46 -11.07
CA PRO A 162 12.17 -19.19 -10.74
C PRO A 162 12.34 -18.30 -11.97
N SER A 163 12.40 -18.85 -13.18
CA SER A 163 12.49 -18.07 -14.41
C SER A 163 11.27 -17.17 -14.68
N PHE A 164 10.13 -17.42 -14.02
CA PHE A 164 8.99 -16.51 -14.04
C PHE A 164 9.36 -15.16 -13.39
N ILE A 165 10.06 -15.20 -12.25
CA ILE A 165 10.51 -13.99 -11.55
C ILE A 165 11.46 -13.19 -12.44
N ASP A 166 12.47 -13.84 -13.01
CA ASP A 166 13.47 -13.19 -13.87
C ASP A 166 12.83 -12.50 -15.10
N ARG A 167 11.77 -13.09 -15.65
CA ARG A 167 11.08 -12.56 -16.84
C ARG A 167 10.05 -11.47 -16.54
N HIS A 168 9.40 -11.54 -15.42
CA HIS A 168 8.20 -10.72 -15.15
C HIS A 168 8.37 -9.73 -13.99
N ILE A 169 9.34 -9.93 -13.10
CA ILE A 169 9.65 -9.00 -12.03
C ILE A 169 10.85 -8.15 -12.45
N THR A 170 10.56 -6.99 -13.01
CA THR A 170 11.63 -6.04 -13.36
C THR A 170 12.03 -5.25 -12.11
N PRO A 171 13.31 -5.28 -11.71
CA PRO A 171 13.77 -4.48 -10.58
C PRO A 171 13.44 -3.00 -10.78
N ARG A 172 12.84 -2.39 -9.78
CA ARG A 172 12.58 -0.94 -9.80
C ARG A 172 13.91 -0.23 -9.59
N LYS A 173 14.21 0.76 -10.45
CA LYS A 173 15.39 1.59 -10.25
C LYS A 173 15.28 2.26 -8.87
N ALA A 174 16.33 2.15 -8.06
CA ALA A 174 16.46 2.95 -6.84
C ALA A 174 16.46 4.42 -7.26
N HIS A 175 15.52 5.19 -6.72
CA HIS A 175 15.44 6.63 -6.93
C HIS A 175 16.08 7.36 -5.75
#